data_a784b9774640e6eb97cf7e837e69bec3
#
_entry.id   a784b9774640e6eb97cf7e837e69bec3
#
_cell.length_a   1.000
_cell.length_b   1.000
_cell.length_c   1.000
_cell.angle_alpha   90.00
_cell.angle_beta   90.00
_cell.angle_gamma   90.00
#
_symmetry.space_group_name_H-M   'P 1'
#
loop_
_entity.id
_entity.type
_entity.pdbx_description
1 polymer ?
#
loop_
_entity_poly.entity_id
_entity_poly.type
_entity_poly.pdbx_seq_one_letter_code
_entity_poly.pdbx_strand_id
1 'polypeptide(L)'
;MLTQDGHRVIFATESGATGIADDIMVSGRGLDIWSALPVLGSVSLIGRMLRANKDGRRCYALMRQSVEFQHPLSWAQATLAGVDALLLPGGHRARGMRSYIDSQTLQGLVVEAFAGGLIVAAICHGVLLAARSIDPATGRSVLYGRRTTALTWALERRGXXXXXXPPPRRWDPDYYRTYTEEPGQARGYMSVQAEVTRALEDPTDFCDVARTAPHRWLKTSGMVRDTATDSRPAFVVDDGGYVSARWPGDTHTFAQVLSWKLSSRHPDAGS
;
A
#
# COMPACT_ATOMS: atom_id res chain seq x y z
N MET A 1 3.64 13.33 8.18
CA MET A 1 3.91 14.14 6.99
C MET A 1 2.66 14.91 6.59
N LEU A 2 1.64 14.33 5.96
CA LEU A 2 0.47 15.11 5.50
C LEU A 2 -0.08 16.06 6.58
N THR A 3 -0.32 15.57 7.80
CA THR A 3 -0.79 16.40 8.92
C THR A 3 0.24 17.44 9.36
N GLN A 4 1.53 17.12 9.26
CA GLN A 4 2.60 18.07 9.56
C GLN A 4 2.68 19.20 8.52
N ASP A 5 2.26 18.89 7.30
CA ASP A 5 2.21 19.83 6.18
C ASP A 5 0.88 20.62 6.16
N GLY A 6 0.04 20.43 7.19
CA GLY A 6 -1.20 21.20 7.35
C GLY A 6 -2.45 20.54 6.74
N HIS A 7 -2.31 19.37 6.13
CA HIS A 7 -3.46 18.68 5.52
C HIS A 7 -4.30 17.97 6.59
N ARG A 8 -5.61 18.07 6.48
CA ARG A 8 -6.53 17.32 7.33
C ARG A 8 -6.69 15.90 6.76
N VAL A 9 -6.49 14.90 7.60
CA VAL A 9 -6.60 13.49 7.18
C VAL A 9 -7.81 12.86 7.87
N ILE A 10 -8.69 12.24 7.09
CA ILE A 10 -9.86 11.51 7.57
C ILE A 10 -9.62 10.03 7.28
N PHE A 11 -9.95 9.18 8.23
CA PHE A 11 -9.78 7.73 8.09
C PHE A 11 -11.14 7.06 7.92
N ALA A 12 -11.16 6.01 7.11
CA ALA A 12 -12.34 5.15 6.99
C ALA A 12 -11.89 3.69 7.10
N THR A 13 -12.66 2.90 7.85
CA THR A 13 -12.45 1.47 8.04
C THR A 13 -13.74 0.72 7.75
N GLU A 14 -13.67 -0.59 7.65
CA GLU A 14 -14.84 -1.40 7.26
C GLU A 14 -16.08 -1.09 8.12
N SER A 15 -15.91 -1.07 9.43
CA SER A 15 -17.01 -0.92 10.39
C SER A 15 -17.03 0.42 11.15
N GLY A 16 -16.06 1.30 10.89
CA GLY A 16 -15.86 2.51 11.70
C GLY A 16 -15.08 2.25 12.99
N ALA A 17 -14.59 1.04 13.18
CA ALA A 17 -13.74 0.73 14.34
C ALA A 17 -12.29 1.15 14.05
N THR A 18 -11.57 1.58 15.09
CA THR A 18 -10.17 1.96 14.98
C THR A 18 -9.33 0.85 14.35
N GLY A 19 -8.56 1.19 13.33
CA GLY A 19 -7.70 0.23 12.67
C GLY A 19 -6.55 -0.25 13.55
N ILE A 20 -6.12 -1.49 13.32
CA ILE A 20 -5.01 -2.09 14.06
C ILE A 20 -3.98 -2.56 13.05
N ALA A 21 -2.73 -2.10 13.20
CA ALA A 21 -1.65 -2.57 12.36
C ALA A 21 -1.31 -4.03 12.71
N ASP A 22 -0.84 -4.77 11.70
CA ASP A 22 -0.39 -6.15 11.88
C ASP A 22 0.73 -6.17 12.94
N ASP A 23 0.45 -6.80 14.08
CA ASP A 23 1.36 -6.86 15.21
C ASP A 23 2.67 -7.59 14.89
N ILE A 24 2.62 -8.59 14.03
CA ILE A 24 3.82 -9.31 13.58
C ILE A 24 4.76 -8.35 12.83
N MET A 25 4.18 -7.53 11.93
CA MET A 25 4.99 -6.57 11.16
C MET A 25 5.44 -5.37 12.00
N VAL A 26 4.70 -5.02 13.04
CA VAL A 26 5.11 -3.93 13.95
C VAL A 26 6.20 -4.40 14.90
N SER A 27 6.02 -5.57 15.54
CA SER A 27 6.91 -6.08 16.58
C SER A 27 8.04 -6.97 16.05
N GLY A 28 7.80 -7.70 14.96
CA GLY A 28 8.68 -8.71 14.41
C GLY A 28 8.59 -10.06 15.13
N ARG A 29 7.71 -10.18 16.10
CA ARG A 29 7.55 -11.43 16.86
C ARG A 29 6.81 -12.47 16.04
N GLY A 30 7.23 -13.73 16.15
CA GLY A 30 6.59 -14.82 15.43
C GLY A 30 7.11 -15.09 14.02
N LEU A 31 8.07 -14.29 13.55
CA LEU A 31 8.65 -14.46 12.21
C LEU A 31 9.89 -15.38 12.18
N ASP A 32 10.44 -15.68 13.35
CA ASP A 32 11.61 -16.56 13.45
C ASP A 32 11.18 -18.01 13.64
N ILE A 33 11.94 -18.95 13.06
CA ILE A 33 11.63 -20.39 13.10
C ILE A 33 11.57 -20.97 14.52
N TRP A 34 12.29 -20.32 15.45
CA TRP A 34 12.31 -20.73 16.85
C TRP A 34 11.28 -19.99 17.71
N SER A 35 10.40 -19.19 17.10
CA SER A 35 9.40 -18.40 17.84
C SER A 35 8.46 -19.26 18.69
N ALA A 36 8.28 -20.53 18.32
CA ALA A 36 7.43 -21.47 19.03
C ALA A 36 8.12 -22.11 20.25
N LEU A 37 9.44 -21.87 20.44
CA LEU A 37 10.19 -22.46 21.56
C LEU A 37 10.12 -21.55 22.79
N PRO A 38 9.83 -22.11 24.00
CA PRO A 38 9.60 -21.30 25.20
C PRO A 38 10.75 -20.36 25.59
N VAL A 39 11.99 -20.79 25.39
CA VAL A 39 13.17 -19.99 25.79
C VAL A 39 13.65 -19.10 24.62
N LEU A 40 13.70 -19.65 23.41
CA LEU A 40 14.23 -18.96 22.25
C LEU A 40 13.19 -18.07 21.56
N GLY A 41 11.91 -18.19 21.90
CA GLY A 41 10.83 -17.42 21.31
C GLY A 41 10.95 -15.92 21.48
N SER A 42 11.70 -15.47 22.48
CA SER A 42 11.97 -14.05 22.72
C SER A 42 13.08 -13.49 21.80
N VAL A 43 13.91 -14.38 21.23
CA VAL A 43 15.00 -13.98 20.32
C VAL A 43 14.43 -13.77 18.92
N SER A 44 14.46 -12.53 18.46
CA SER A 44 13.93 -12.17 17.17
C SER A 44 15.08 -11.60 16.29
N LEU A 45 15.49 -12.37 15.29
CA LEU A 45 16.52 -11.98 14.32
C LEU A 45 15.89 -11.64 12.98
N ILE A 46 15.20 -12.61 12.37
CA ILE A 46 14.49 -12.42 11.09
C ILE A 46 13.37 -11.37 11.31
N GLY A 47 12.65 -11.49 12.42
CA GLY A 47 11.61 -10.54 12.76
C GLY A 47 12.11 -9.10 12.86
N ARG A 48 13.28 -8.89 13.47
CA ARG A 48 13.88 -7.55 13.57
C ARG A 48 14.23 -6.95 12.22
N MET A 49 14.61 -7.79 11.27
CA MET A 49 14.95 -7.35 9.91
C MET A 49 13.70 -7.01 9.10
N LEU A 50 12.63 -7.78 9.26
CA LEU A 50 11.41 -7.65 8.46
C LEU A 50 10.39 -6.67 9.04
N ARG A 51 10.41 -6.42 10.35
CA ARG A 51 9.44 -5.53 11.01
C ARG A 51 9.54 -4.08 10.53
N ALA A 52 8.53 -3.31 10.83
CA ALA A 52 8.53 -1.87 10.61
C ALA A 52 9.79 -1.24 11.24
N ASN A 53 10.43 -0.33 10.53
CA ASN A 53 11.62 0.35 11.06
C ASN A 53 11.22 1.28 12.23
N LYS A 54 12.21 1.91 12.84
CA LYS A 54 11.98 2.78 14.01
C LYS A 54 11.02 3.93 13.65
N ASP A 55 11.20 4.50 12.49
CA ASP A 55 10.39 5.63 12.03
C ASP A 55 8.94 5.19 11.79
N GLY A 56 8.71 4.08 11.10
CA GLY A 56 7.36 3.53 10.87
C GLY A 56 6.63 3.25 12.17
N ARG A 57 7.32 2.67 13.18
CA ARG A 57 6.71 2.43 14.48
C ARG A 57 6.38 3.73 15.21
N ARG A 58 7.24 4.75 15.11
CA ARG A 58 7.00 6.07 15.69
C ARG A 58 5.78 6.73 15.03
N CYS A 59 5.71 6.68 13.70
CA CYS A 59 4.59 7.25 12.95
C CYS A 59 3.28 6.54 13.30
N TYR A 60 3.30 5.21 13.45
CA TYR A 60 2.13 4.45 13.87
C TYR A 60 1.67 4.86 15.27
N ALA A 61 2.63 5.03 16.21
CA ALA A 61 2.30 5.48 17.56
C ALA A 61 1.65 6.87 17.57
N LEU A 62 2.16 7.79 16.73
CA LEU A 62 1.57 9.12 16.59
C LEU A 62 0.17 9.05 15.96
N MET A 63 0.02 8.25 14.90
CA MET A 63 -1.28 8.07 14.23
C MET A 63 -2.34 7.55 15.20
N ARG A 64 -1.98 6.58 16.05
CA ARG A 64 -2.88 6.03 17.05
C ARG A 64 -3.37 7.06 18.08
N GLN A 65 -2.65 8.16 18.25
CA GLN A 65 -3.02 9.22 19.19
C GLN A 65 -3.94 10.27 18.54
N SER A 66 -4.07 10.27 17.22
CA SER A 66 -4.92 11.26 16.56
C SER A 66 -6.40 10.90 16.71
N VAL A 67 -7.21 11.91 16.91
CA VAL A 67 -8.67 11.78 17.07
C VAL A 67 -9.29 11.15 15.82
N GLU A 68 -8.81 11.58 14.66
CA GLU A 68 -9.33 11.11 13.38
C GLU A 68 -9.09 9.60 13.17
N PHE A 69 -7.96 9.08 13.66
CA PHE A 69 -7.68 7.65 13.57
C PHE A 69 -8.46 6.84 14.61
N GLN A 70 -8.71 7.45 15.78
CA GLN A 70 -9.47 6.78 16.83
C GLN A 70 -10.98 6.74 16.51
N HIS A 71 -11.46 7.65 15.69
CA HIS A 71 -12.88 7.75 15.32
C HIS A 71 -13.04 7.77 13.79
N PRO A 72 -12.64 6.69 13.11
CA PRO A 72 -12.76 6.65 11.65
C PRO A 72 -14.23 6.49 11.23
N LEU A 73 -14.53 6.92 10.02
CA LEU A 73 -15.83 6.63 9.39
C LEU A 73 -15.90 5.13 9.04
N SER A 74 -17.11 4.60 8.97
CA SER A 74 -17.28 3.31 8.28
C SER A 74 -17.19 3.55 6.76
N TRP A 75 -16.87 2.50 5.99
CA TRP A 75 -16.85 2.62 4.53
C TRP A 75 -18.21 3.08 3.99
N ALA A 76 -19.31 2.65 4.62
CA ALA A 76 -20.65 3.05 4.21
C ALA A 76 -20.93 4.54 4.46
N GLN A 77 -20.21 5.16 5.39
CA GLN A 77 -20.33 6.60 5.70
C GLN A 77 -19.32 7.45 4.92
N ALA A 78 -18.32 6.82 4.30
CA ALA A 78 -17.29 7.55 3.58
C ALA A 78 -17.89 8.28 2.38
N THR A 79 -17.50 9.55 2.22
CA THR A 79 -17.96 10.41 1.13
C THR A 79 -16.79 11.25 0.64
N LEU A 80 -16.85 11.65 -0.62
CA LEU A 80 -15.83 12.52 -1.21
C LEU A 80 -16.20 14.00 -1.12
N ALA A 81 -17.32 14.34 -0.51
CA ALA A 81 -17.75 15.73 -0.35
C ALA A 81 -16.72 16.50 0.51
N GLY A 82 -16.14 17.54 -0.07
CA GLY A 82 -15.13 18.36 0.63
C GLY A 82 -13.78 17.66 0.81
N VAL A 83 -13.49 16.67 -0.04
CA VAL A 83 -12.22 15.91 -0.02
C VAL A 83 -11.44 16.27 -1.28
N ASP A 84 -10.14 16.54 -1.13
CA ASP A 84 -9.24 16.90 -2.23
C ASP A 84 -8.48 15.71 -2.78
N ALA A 85 -8.31 14.66 -1.96
CA ALA A 85 -7.59 13.47 -2.36
C ALA A 85 -8.13 12.22 -1.69
N LEU A 86 -8.06 11.10 -2.40
CA LEU A 86 -8.37 9.78 -1.86
C LEU A 86 -7.07 8.96 -1.81
N LEU A 87 -6.69 8.52 -0.60
CA LEU A 87 -5.49 7.71 -0.41
C LEU A 87 -5.89 6.25 -0.14
N LEU A 88 -5.38 5.34 -0.98
CA LEU A 88 -5.62 3.90 -0.92
C LEU A 88 -4.40 3.20 -0.32
N PRO A 89 -4.41 2.91 0.98
CA PRO A 89 -3.26 2.28 1.63
C PRO A 89 -3.13 0.81 1.22
N GLY A 90 -1.93 0.28 1.40
CA GLY A 90 -1.65 -1.12 1.16
C GLY A 90 -1.58 -1.93 2.44
N GLY A 91 -1.45 -3.21 2.26
CA GLY A 91 -1.25 -4.22 3.29
C GLY A 91 -0.99 -5.53 2.59
N HIS A 92 -0.72 -6.58 3.32
CA HIS A 92 -0.49 -7.89 2.68
C HIS A 92 -1.33 -9.01 3.28
N ARG A 93 -1.71 -8.90 4.55
CA ARG A 93 -2.44 -9.97 5.25
C ARG A 93 -3.86 -10.09 4.71
N ALA A 94 -4.19 -11.27 4.18
CA ALA A 94 -5.44 -11.52 3.47
C ALA A 94 -6.69 -11.15 4.28
N ARG A 95 -6.67 -11.37 5.60
CA ARG A 95 -7.83 -11.12 6.47
C ARG A 95 -8.39 -9.69 6.36
N GLY A 96 -7.51 -8.70 6.23
CA GLY A 96 -7.97 -7.32 6.10
C GLY A 96 -7.99 -6.85 4.65
N MET A 97 -7.10 -7.41 3.84
CA MET A 97 -6.94 -6.92 2.47
C MET A 97 -8.03 -7.41 1.53
N ARG A 98 -8.54 -8.63 1.73
CA ARG A 98 -9.60 -9.15 0.84
C ARG A 98 -10.87 -8.31 0.96
N SER A 99 -11.38 -8.08 2.17
CA SER A 99 -12.59 -7.27 2.36
C SER A 99 -12.40 -5.86 1.79
N TYR A 100 -11.21 -5.29 1.94
CA TYR A 100 -10.88 -3.97 1.43
C TYR A 100 -10.87 -3.93 -0.11
N ILE A 101 -10.15 -4.86 -0.74
CA ILE A 101 -9.97 -4.88 -2.20
C ILE A 101 -11.28 -5.28 -2.90
N ASP A 102 -12.07 -6.19 -2.29
CA ASP A 102 -13.30 -6.72 -2.88
C ASP A 102 -14.53 -5.83 -2.58
N SER A 103 -14.37 -4.77 -1.78
CA SER A 103 -15.48 -3.91 -1.36
C SER A 103 -16.08 -3.14 -2.53
N GLN A 104 -17.31 -3.45 -2.90
CA GLN A 104 -18.04 -2.72 -3.95
C GLN A 104 -18.26 -1.25 -3.56
N THR A 105 -18.46 -0.99 -2.26
CA THR A 105 -18.60 0.38 -1.74
C THR A 105 -17.34 1.20 -2.01
N LEU A 106 -16.16 0.62 -1.72
CA LEU A 106 -14.89 1.32 -1.94
C LEU A 106 -14.58 1.45 -3.44
N GLN A 107 -14.88 0.41 -4.23
CA GLN A 107 -14.68 0.47 -5.68
C GLN A 107 -15.53 1.59 -6.28
N GLY A 108 -16.78 1.75 -5.84
CA GLY A 108 -17.64 2.86 -6.25
C GLY A 108 -17.04 4.22 -5.89
N LEU A 109 -16.53 4.34 -4.66
CA LEU A 109 -15.91 5.58 -4.18
C LEU A 109 -14.65 5.91 -5.02
N VAL A 110 -13.88 4.90 -5.39
CA VAL A 110 -12.69 5.09 -6.24
C VAL A 110 -13.11 5.57 -7.64
N VAL A 111 -14.14 4.96 -8.23
CA VAL A 111 -14.68 5.42 -9.53
C VAL A 111 -15.10 6.88 -9.43
N GLU A 112 -15.85 7.23 -8.38
CA GLU A 112 -16.31 8.62 -8.15
C GLU A 112 -15.13 9.58 -8.03
N ALA A 113 -14.05 9.17 -7.31
CA ALA A 113 -12.85 10.01 -7.14
C ALA A 113 -12.18 10.30 -8.48
N PHE A 114 -12.01 9.27 -9.32
CA PHE A 114 -11.41 9.46 -10.66
C PHE A 114 -12.30 10.31 -11.55
N ALA A 115 -13.61 10.05 -11.57
CA ALA A 115 -14.57 10.80 -12.38
C ALA A 115 -14.66 12.27 -11.94
N GLY A 116 -14.56 12.52 -10.64
CA GLY A 116 -14.58 13.87 -10.06
C GLY A 116 -13.25 14.62 -10.16
N GLY A 117 -12.21 13.98 -10.70
CA GLY A 117 -10.90 14.61 -10.85
C GLY A 117 -10.16 14.85 -9.55
N LEU A 118 -10.49 14.10 -8.49
CA LEU A 118 -9.73 14.15 -7.25
C LEU A 118 -8.31 13.62 -7.47
N ILE A 119 -7.40 14.00 -6.59
CA ILE A 119 -6.10 13.32 -6.54
C ILE A 119 -6.33 11.94 -5.95
N VAL A 120 -5.94 10.88 -6.66
CA VAL A 120 -5.98 9.53 -6.10
C VAL A 120 -4.54 9.06 -5.90
N ALA A 121 -4.24 8.59 -4.69
CA ALA A 121 -2.91 8.11 -4.33
C ALA A 121 -3.03 6.66 -3.84
N ALA A 122 -2.32 5.72 -4.45
CA ALA A 122 -2.42 4.29 -4.12
C ALA A 122 -1.05 3.68 -3.91
N ILE A 123 -0.92 2.81 -2.90
CA ILE A 123 0.37 2.17 -2.63
C ILE A 123 0.20 0.67 -2.41
N CYS A 124 1.12 -0.13 -3.00
CA CYS A 124 1.23 -1.57 -2.73
C CYS A 124 -0.06 -2.29 -3.16
N HIS A 125 -0.69 -3.03 -2.25
CA HIS A 125 -1.98 -3.71 -2.51
C HIS A 125 -3.14 -2.71 -2.69
N GLY A 126 -3.02 -1.46 -2.24
CA GLY A 126 -4.05 -0.45 -2.47
C GLY A 126 -4.28 -0.17 -3.94
N VAL A 127 -3.27 -0.42 -4.79
CA VAL A 127 -3.41 -0.29 -6.24
C VAL A 127 -4.36 -1.35 -6.81
N LEU A 128 -4.49 -2.53 -6.16
CA LEU A 128 -5.47 -3.54 -6.59
C LEU A 128 -6.91 -3.03 -6.45
N LEU A 129 -7.21 -2.26 -5.40
CA LEU A 129 -8.53 -1.67 -5.25
C LEU A 129 -8.84 -0.76 -6.45
N ALA A 130 -7.89 0.09 -6.84
CA ALA A 130 -8.05 0.92 -8.03
C ALA A 130 -8.18 0.07 -9.30
N ALA A 131 -7.35 -0.97 -9.45
CA ALA A 131 -7.40 -1.85 -10.63
C ALA A 131 -8.75 -2.57 -10.78
N ARG A 132 -9.39 -2.92 -9.65
CA ARG A 132 -10.70 -3.60 -9.62
C ARG A 132 -11.88 -2.62 -9.70
N SER A 133 -11.63 -1.33 -9.61
CA SER A 133 -12.69 -0.31 -9.70
C SER A 133 -13.01 -0.08 -11.17
N ILE A 134 -14.15 -0.62 -11.60
CA ILE A 134 -14.58 -0.58 -13.01
C ILE A 134 -15.50 0.61 -13.21
N ASP A 135 -15.13 1.50 -14.11
CA ASP A 135 -15.95 2.64 -14.52
C ASP A 135 -17.16 2.12 -15.31
N PRO A 136 -18.38 2.29 -14.81
CA PRO A 136 -19.57 1.78 -15.50
C PRO A 136 -19.81 2.41 -16.87
N ALA A 137 -19.26 3.61 -17.13
CA ALA A 137 -19.42 4.28 -18.42
C ALA A 137 -18.57 3.61 -19.52
N THR A 138 -17.44 3.02 -19.14
CA THR A 138 -16.51 2.43 -20.10
C THR A 138 -16.42 0.91 -20.00
N GLY A 139 -16.82 0.33 -18.86
CA GLY A 139 -16.64 -1.09 -18.56
C GLY A 139 -15.19 -1.47 -18.30
N ARG A 140 -14.32 -0.49 -18.08
CA ARG A 140 -12.87 -0.68 -17.90
C ARG A 140 -12.44 -0.21 -16.53
N SER A 141 -11.29 -0.72 -16.07
CA SER A 141 -10.67 -0.24 -14.83
C SER A 141 -10.41 1.27 -14.90
N VAL A 142 -10.53 1.95 -13.76
CA VAL A 142 -10.12 3.37 -13.66
C VAL A 142 -8.63 3.57 -13.99
N LEU A 143 -7.84 2.49 -13.98
CA LEU A 143 -6.42 2.53 -14.33
C LEU A 143 -6.17 2.31 -15.84
N TYR A 144 -7.20 2.00 -16.62
CA TYR A 144 -7.07 1.82 -18.07
C TYR A 144 -6.56 3.12 -18.71
N GLY A 145 -5.47 3.03 -19.48
CA GLY A 145 -4.84 4.19 -20.11
C GLY A 145 -4.02 5.07 -19.16
N ARG A 146 -3.67 4.55 -17.97
CA ARG A 146 -2.86 5.29 -16.99
C ARG A 146 -1.57 4.54 -16.67
N ARG A 147 -0.52 5.31 -16.43
CA ARG A 147 0.75 4.77 -15.96
C ARG A 147 0.67 4.54 -14.45
N THR A 148 1.13 3.38 -14.01
CA THR A 148 1.06 3.01 -12.60
C THR A 148 2.23 2.14 -12.18
N THR A 149 2.46 2.06 -10.88
CA THR A 149 3.29 1.03 -10.26
C THR A 149 2.53 0.46 -9.07
N ALA A 150 2.92 -0.71 -8.61
CA ALA A 150 2.32 -1.38 -7.46
C ALA A 150 3.37 -2.32 -6.86
N LEU A 151 2.99 -3.13 -5.86
CA LEU A 151 3.91 -4.13 -5.34
C LEU A 151 4.37 -5.04 -6.48
N THR A 152 5.66 -4.97 -6.82
CA THR A 152 6.20 -5.76 -7.93
C THR A 152 6.31 -7.23 -7.53
N TRP A 153 6.15 -8.13 -8.51
CA TRP A 153 6.32 -9.57 -8.28
C TRP A 153 7.70 -9.88 -7.66
N ALA A 154 8.72 -9.14 -8.06
CA ALA A 154 10.06 -9.33 -7.51
C ALA A 154 10.10 -9.09 -5.99
N LEU A 155 9.42 -8.05 -5.51
CA LEU A 155 9.33 -7.73 -4.08
C LEU A 155 8.39 -8.70 -3.35
N GLU A 156 7.23 -8.98 -3.94
CA GLU A 156 6.23 -9.89 -3.36
C GLU A 156 6.80 -11.30 -3.19
N ARG A 157 7.48 -11.80 -4.21
CA ARG A 157 8.11 -13.11 -4.20
C ARG A 157 9.20 -13.23 -3.13
N ARG A 158 9.95 -12.17 -2.92
CA ARG A 158 10.98 -12.13 -1.85
C ARG A 158 10.35 -12.16 -0.46
N GLY A 159 9.31 -11.44 -0.29
CA GLY A 159 8.53 -11.50 0.94
C GLY A 159 8.07 -12.93 1.25
N UNK A 160 7.60 -13.46 0.24
CA UNK A 160 7.13 -14.79 0.37
C UNK A 160 8.21 -15.79 0.56
N UNK A 161 9.22 -15.48 0.11
CA UNK A 161 10.33 -16.34 0.22
C UNK A 161 10.99 -16.23 1.55
N UNK A 162 10.97 -15.21 1.97
CA UNK A 162 11.56 -14.88 3.22
C UNK A 162 10.65 -15.25 4.36
N UNK A 163 9.67 -15.27 3.97
CA UNK A 163 8.75 -15.64 4.91
C UNK A 163 8.27 -17.08 4.81
N UNK A 164 8.75 -17.45 4.16
CA UNK A 164 8.49 -18.76 3.98
C UNK A 164 9.03 -19.59 5.05
N UNK A 165 9.55 -18.93 5.81
CA UNK A 165 9.96 -19.42 6.81
C UNK A 165 8.89 -19.96 7.37
N PRO A 166 9.02 -20.98 8.01
CA PRO A 166 7.96 -21.91 8.35
C PRO A 166 6.87 -21.47 9.32
N PRO A 167 7.11 -20.63 10.32
CA PRO A 167 6.07 -20.43 11.34
C PRO A 167 4.77 -19.75 10.86
N PRO A 168 4.79 -18.62 10.14
CA PRO A 168 3.51 -18.01 9.74
C PRO A 168 2.74 -18.85 8.72
N ARG A 169 3.45 -19.67 7.95
CA ARG A 169 2.86 -20.46 6.86
C ARG A 169 2.01 -21.65 7.34
N ARG A 170 2.25 -22.11 8.58
CA ARG A 170 1.50 -23.27 9.14
C ARG A 170 0.13 -22.90 9.69
N TRP A 171 0.00 -21.65 10.19
CA TRP A 171 -1.24 -21.21 10.83
C TRP A 171 -1.91 -20.02 10.14
N ASP A 172 -1.20 -19.36 9.20
CA ASP A 172 -1.78 -18.30 8.37
C ASP A 172 -1.15 -18.38 6.97
N PRO A 173 -1.59 -19.34 6.15
CA PRO A 173 -0.98 -19.56 4.83
C PRO A 173 -1.09 -18.37 3.89
N ASP A 174 -2.06 -17.49 4.13
CA ASP A 174 -2.32 -16.30 3.31
C ASP A 174 -1.60 -15.06 3.87
N TYR A 175 -0.67 -15.25 4.80
CA TYR A 175 -0.05 -14.12 5.51
C TYR A 175 0.69 -13.17 4.56
N TYR A 176 1.46 -13.69 3.60
CA TYR A 176 2.29 -12.89 2.72
C TYR A 176 1.69 -12.62 1.35
N ARG A 177 0.69 -13.40 0.96
CA ARG A 177 0.04 -13.20 -0.35
C ARG A 177 -1.47 -13.19 -0.16
N THR A 178 -2.05 -12.09 -0.56
CA THR A 178 -3.51 -11.90 -0.43
C THR A 178 -4.26 -12.91 -1.29
N TYR A 179 -3.74 -13.20 -2.49
CA TYR A 179 -4.29 -14.20 -3.40
C TYR A 179 -3.17 -15.12 -3.90
N THR A 180 -3.48 -16.39 -4.00
CA THR A 180 -2.53 -17.41 -4.51
C THR A 180 -3.08 -18.04 -5.78
N GLU A 181 -2.17 -18.55 -6.59
CA GLU A 181 -2.51 -19.18 -7.87
C GLU A 181 -3.42 -20.38 -7.67
N GLU A 182 -4.40 -20.53 -8.56
CA GLU A 182 -5.23 -21.72 -8.68
C GLU A 182 -4.49 -22.81 -9.46
N PRO A 183 -4.93 -24.07 -9.37
CA PRO A 183 -4.35 -25.14 -10.18
C PRO A 183 -4.36 -24.78 -11.66
N GLY A 184 -3.21 -24.88 -12.31
CA GLY A 184 -3.04 -24.57 -13.73
C GLY A 184 -2.60 -23.14 -14.03
N GLN A 185 -2.64 -22.24 -13.05
CA GLN A 185 -2.16 -20.88 -13.26
C GLN A 185 -0.63 -20.81 -13.13
N ALA A 186 -0.01 -19.98 -13.96
CA ALA A 186 1.42 -19.76 -13.93
C ALA A 186 1.82 -19.05 -12.63
N ARG A 187 3.01 -19.35 -12.11
CA ARG A 187 3.54 -18.72 -10.90
C ARG A 187 3.61 -17.20 -11.06
N GLY A 188 3.01 -16.47 -10.12
CA GLY A 188 2.94 -15.02 -10.14
C GLY A 188 1.72 -14.47 -10.86
N TYR A 189 0.87 -15.33 -11.41
CA TYR A 189 -0.35 -14.89 -12.09
C TYR A 189 -1.26 -14.09 -11.17
N MET A 190 -1.36 -14.50 -9.90
CA MET A 190 -2.18 -13.82 -8.89
C MET A 190 -1.38 -12.79 -8.08
N SER A 191 -0.19 -12.39 -8.56
CA SER A 191 0.57 -11.32 -7.90
C SER A 191 -0.09 -9.96 -8.14
N VAL A 192 0.18 -9.02 -7.23
CA VAL A 192 -0.30 -7.63 -7.35
C VAL A 192 0.10 -7.05 -8.72
N GLN A 193 1.37 -7.21 -9.10
CA GLN A 193 1.86 -6.71 -10.39
C GLN A 193 1.05 -7.30 -11.56
N ALA A 194 0.89 -8.62 -11.61
CA ALA A 194 0.25 -9.28 -12.75
C ALA A 194 -1.22 -8.88 -12.86
N GLU A 195 -1.92 -8.78 -11.73
CA GLU A 195 -3.33 -8.40 -11.73
C GLU A 195 -3.50 -6.93 -12.16
N VAL A 196 -2.69 -6.02 -11.60
CA VAL A 196 -2.73 -4.60 -11.99
C VAL A 196 -2.42 -4.48 -13.49
N THR A 197 -1.39 -5.18 -13.99
CA THR A 197 -1.02 -5.12 -15.41
C THR A 197 -2.19 -5.54 -16.31
N ARG A 198 -2.98 -6.54 -15.90
CA ARG A 198 -4.15 -6.98 -16.69
C ARG A 198 -5.27 -5.95 -16.75
N ALA A 199 -5.28 -4.98 -15.84
CA ALA A 199 -6.29 -3.91 -15.80
C ALA A 199 -5.90 -2.70 -16.69
N LEU A 200 -4.66 -2.65 -17.16
CA LEU A 200 -4.14 -1.53 -17.95
C LEU A 200 -4.45 -1.70 -19.45
N GLU A 201 -4.38 -0.62 -20.19
CA GLU A 201 -4.53 -0.64 -21.65
C GLU A 201 -3.33 -1.33 -22.30
N ASP A 202 -2.14 -0.96 -21.86
CA ASP A 202 -0.88 -1.52 -22.35
C ASP A 202 -0.08 -2.05 -21.15
N PRO A 203 0.43 -3.28 -21.21
CA PRO A 203 1.28 -3.81 -20.12
C PRO A 203 2.49 -2.94 -19.80
N THR A 204 2.98 -2.14 -20.74
CA THR A 204 4.13 -1.24 -20.53
C THR A 204 3.77 -0.02 -19.66
N ASP A 205 2.47 0.23 -19.45
CA ASP A 205 2.01 1.26 -18.51
C ASP A 205 2.25 0.85 -17.05
N PHE A 206 2.53 -0.43 -16.80
CA PHE A 206 3.04 -0.85 -15.48
C PHE A 206 4.52 -0.48 -15.39
N CYS A 207 4.82 0.54 -14.62
CA CYS A 207 6.17 1.07 -14.48
C CYS A 207 6.93 0.34 -13.38
N ASP A 208 8.14 -0.13 -13.70
CA ASP A 208 9.07 -0.69 -12.73
C ASP A 208 10.43 -0.02 -12.91
N VAL A 209 11.31 -0.23 -11.95
CA VAL A 209 12.66 0.37 -11.94
C VAL A 209 13.47 -0.14 -13.14
N ALA A 210 13.79 0.76 -14.05
CA ALA A 210 14.57 0.43 -15.24
C ALA A 210 15.92 -0.21 -14.86
N ARG A 211 16.44 -1.07 -15.74
CA ARG A 211 17.73 -1.75 -15.50
C ARG A 211 18.88 -0.75 -15.37
N THR A 212 18.76 0.38 -16.04
CA THR A 212 19.76 1.46 -16.06
C THR A 212 19.50 2.56 -15.02
N ALA A 213 18.44 2.42 -14.20
CA ALA A 213 18.06 3.47 -13.25
C ALA A 213 19.18 3.71 -12.21
N PRO A 214 19.45 4.98 -11.87
CA PRO A 214 20.38 5.29 -10.78
C PRO A 214 19.88 4.68 -9.48
N HIS A 215 20.81 4.23 -8.65
CA HIS A 215 20.51 3.60 -7.35
C HIS A 215 19.62 2.37 -7.46
N ARG A 216 19.65 1.66 -8.60
CA ARG A 216 18.77 0.52 -8.86
C ARG A 216 18.75 -0.50 -7.71
N TRP A 217 19.93 -0.82 -7.16
CA TRP A 217 20.01 -1.77 -6.04
C TRP A 217 19.19 -1.28 -4.83
N LEU A 218 19.33 -0.01 -4.46
CA LEU A 218 18.55 0.56 -3.36
C LEU A 218 17.05 0.45 -3.63
N LYS A 219 16.65 0.72 -4.86
CA LYS A 219 15.22 0.71 -5.27
C LYS A 219 14.62 -0.68 -5.36
N THR A 220 15.43 -1.73 -5.63
CA THR A 220 14.88 -3.07 -5.93
C THR A 220 15.22 -4.14 -4.90
N SER A 221 16.09 -3.86 -3.94
CA SER A 221 16.53 -4.84 -2.95
C SER A 221 15.42 -5.31 -2.00
N GLY A 222 14.43 -4.45 -1.73
CA GLY A 222 13.41 -4.71 -0.71
C GLY A 222 13.95 -4.57 0.72
N MET A 223 15.18 -4.07 0.86
CA MET A 223 15.85 -3.94 2.16
C MET A 223 15.99 -2.50 2.62
N VAL A 224 16.10 -1.58 1.66
CA VAL A 224 16.35 -0.15 1.95
C VAL A 224 15.05 0.61 1.70
N ARG A 225 14.70 1.47 2.66
CA ARG A 225 13.49 2.31 2.59
C ARG A 225 13.91 3.77 2.44
N ASP A 226 13.07 4.55 1.82
CA ASP A 226 13.27 5.99 1.74
C ASP A 226 13.08 6.64 3.12
N THR A 227 13.50 7.88 3.23
CA THR A 227 13.34 8.69 4.44
C THR A 227 12.84 10.08 4.02
N ALA A 228 12.55 10.92 5.01
CA ALA A 228 12.14 12.30 4.75
C ALA A 228 13.20 13.10 3.96
N THR A 229 14.47 12.67 4.02
CA THR A 229 15.60 13.39 3.38
C THR A 229 16.36 12.56 2.35
N ASP A 230 15.96 11.29 2.12
CA ASP A 230 16.65 10.42 1.16
C ASP A 230 15.63 9.65 0.32
N SER A 231 15.38 10.14 -0.87
CA SER A 231 14.44 9.53 -1.84
C SER A 231 15.12 8.51 -2.77
N ARG A 232 16.43 8.29 -2.65
CA ARG A 232 17.16 7.39 -3.58
C ARG A 232 16.59 5.97 -3.64
N PRO A 233 16.09 5.37 -2.53
CA PRO A 233 15.49 4.04 -2.62
C PRO A 233 14.08 4.03 -3.21
N ALA A 234 13.40 5.17 -3.26
CA ALA A 234 11.99 5.24 -3.65
C ALA A 234 11.78 5.09 -5.15
N PHE A 235 10.59 4.61 -5.49
CA PHE A 235 10.08 4.62 -6.86
C PHE A 235 8.58 4.93 -6.79
N VAL A 236 8.22 6.09 -7.29
CA VAL A 236 6.85 6.61 -7.29
C VAL A 236 6.52 6.98 -8.73
N VAL A 237 5.32 6.67 -9.17
CA VAL A 237 4.80 7.07 -10.49
C VAL A 237 3.75 8.14 -10.27
N ASP A 238 3.94 9.26 -10.93
CA ASP A 238 3.02 10.39 -10.96
C ASP A 238 2.41 10.44 -12.36
N ASP A 239 1.11 10.23 -12.44
CA ASP A 239 0.35 10.27 -13.69
C ASP A 239 -0.76 11.33 -13.59
N GLY A 240 -0.36 12.58 -13.35
CA GLY A 240 -1.29 13.70 -13.24
C GLY A 240 -2.13 13.66 -11.97
N GLY A 241 -3.42 13.32 -12.11
CA GLY A 241 -4.31 13.20 -10.96
C GLY A 241 -4.14 11.92 -10.15
N TYR A 242 -3.23 11.02 -10.58
CA TYR A 242 -3.03 9.72 -9.94
C TYR A 242 -1.56 9.51 -9.57
N VAL A 243 -1.31 9.07 -8.34
CA VAL A 243 0.04 8.80 -7.83
C VAL A 243 0.09 7.37 -7.31
N SER A 244 1.11 6.61 -7.67
CA SER A 244 1.24 5.24 -7.18
C SER A 244 2.65 4.93 -6.69
N ALA A 245 2.74 3.98 -5.74
CA ALA A 245 4.00 3.53 -5.16
C ALA A 245 3.94 2.03 -4.86
N ARG A 246 5.11 1.40 -4.68
CA ARG A 246 5.23 -0.06 -4.68
C ARG A 246 5.03 -0.71 -3.31
N TRP A 247 5.67 -0.16 -2.28
CA TRP A 247 5.78 -0.86 -0.99
C TRP A 247 6.18 0.14 0.11
N PRO A 248 6.22 -0.28 1.40
CA PRO A 248 6.57 0.65 2.49
C PRO A 248 7.93 1.36 2.36
N GLY A 249 8.80 0.92 1.45
CA GLY A 249 10.07 1.59 1.21
C GLY A 249 10.00 2.82 0.32
N ASP A 250 8.81 3.15 -0.18
CA ASP A 250 8.58 4.33 -1.02
C ASP A 250 7.74 5.41 -0.31
N THR A 251 7.42 5.21 0.98
CA THR A 251 6.33 5.92 1.68
C THR A 251 6.60 7.41 1.85
N HIS A 252 7.83 7.80 2.15
CA HIS A 252 8.16 9.22 2.36
C HIS A 252 8.02 10.00 1.06
N THR A 253 8.62 9.50 -0.01
CA THR A 253 8.55 10.15 -1.33
C THR A 253 7.11 10.19 -1.84
N PHE A 254 6.37 9.09 -1.66
CA PHE A 254 4.96 9.01 -2.03
C PHE A 254 4.14 10.09 -1.29
N ALA A 255 4.35 10.24 0.02
CA ALA A 255 3.65 11.24 0.81
C ALA A 255 4.06 12.67 0.42
N GLN A 256 5.35 12.89 0.09
CA GLN A 256 5.84 14.19 -0.38
C GLN A 256 5.17 14.61 -1.70
N VAL A 257 5.07 13.67 -2.65
CA VAL A 257 4.40 13.93 -3.94
C VAL A 257 2.93 14.28 -3.70
N LEU A 258 2.24 13.51 -2.85
CA LEU A 258 0.83 13.77 -2.54
C LEU A 258 0.66 15.14 -1.85
N SER A 259 1.48 15.44 -0.85
CA SER A 259 1.42 16.72 -0.13
C SER A 259 1.65 17.89 -1.08
N TRP A 260 2.65 17.78 -1.96
CA TRP A 260 2.93 18.82 -2.97
C TRP A 260 1.73 19.05 -3.90
N LYS A 261 1.10 17.97 -4.36
CA LYS A 261 -0.08 18.06 -5.24
C LYS A 261 -1.25 18.76 -4.54
N LEU A 262 -1.48 18.41 -3.27
CA LEU A 262 -2.56 19.02 -2.48
C LEU A 262 -2.31 20.51 -2.30
N SER A 263 -1.08 20.90 -1.93
CA SER A 263 -0.71 22.32 -1.76
C SER A 263 -0.82 23.09 -3.07
N SER A 264 -0.51 22.44 -4.20
CA SER A 264 -0.60 23.08 -5.52
C SER A 264 -2.05 23.33 -5.97
N ARG A 265 -3.03 22.60 -5.43
CA ARG A 265 -4.45 22.84 -5.72
C ARG A 265 -5.01 24.04 -4.95
N HIS A 266 -4.44 24.33 -3.78
CA HIS A 266 -4.90 25.40 -2.89
C HIS A 266 -3.73 26.30 -2.54
N PRO A 267 -3.19 27.07 -3.51
CA PRO A 267 -1.98 27.88 -3.25
C PRO A 267 -2.17 28.96 -2.18
N ASP A 268 -3.42 29.34 -1.92
CA ASP A 268 -3.73 30.42 -0.98
C ASP A 268 -3.99 29.93 0.46
N ALA A 269 -3.94 28.63 0.72
CA ALA A 269 -4.27 28.10 2.06
C ALA A 269 -3.11 28.20 3.07
N GLY A 270 -1.95 28.71 2.65
CA GLY A 270 -0.73 28.75 3.47
C GLY A 270 -0.21 30.14 3.83
N SER A 271 -0.98 31.21 3.56
CA SER A 271 -0.53 32.59 3.87
C SER A 271 -1.15 33.15 5.15
#